data_68d8cf7fee3bb061689e5eeb9f809bf3
#
_entry.id   68d8cf7fee3bb061689e5eeb9f809bf3
#
_cell.length_a   1.000
_cell.length_b   1.000
_cell.length_c   1.000
_cell.angle_alpha   90.00
_cell.angle_beta   90.00
_cell.angle_gamma   90.00
#
_symmetry.space_group_name_H-M   'P 1'
#
loop_
_entity.id
_entity.type
_entity.pdbx_description
1 polymer ?
#
loop_
_entity_poly.entity_id
_entity_poly.type
_entity_poly.pdbx_seq_one_letter_code
_entity_poly.pdbx_strand_id
1 'polypeptide(L)'
;MIKNLNQLKKAMKGNPRFQIIAHCRKECIGEIRQVTQTNTTGFYSSVTGDPEDRTCTANHGLGLILWWNRAPFWSFQDGVCSAYDSDTTHTEDHLIMAFRILNEQEAAA
;
A
#
# COMPACT_ATOMS: atom_id res chain seq x y z
N MET A 1 -2.72 5.86 -15.02
CA MET A 1 -3.48 5.67 -13.75
C MET A 1 -3.78 4.18 -13.57
N ILE A 2 -3.54 3.66 -12.39
CA ILE A 2 -3.77 2.24 -12.09
C ILE A 2 -5.26 1.97 -12.00
N LYS A 3 -5.73 0.98 -12.77
CA LYS A 3 -7.17 0.65 -12.88
C LYS A 3 -7.49 -0.79 -12.49
N ASN A 4 -6.48 -1.64 -12.30
CA ASN A 4 -6.69 -3.03 -11.93
C ASN A 4 -5.49 -3.59 -11.18
N LEU A 5 -5.65 -4.78 -10.61
CA LEU A 5 -4.62 -5.41 -9.78
C LEU A 5 -3.36 -5.75 -10.57
N ASN A 6 -3.49 -6.17 -11.82
CA ASN A 6 -2.32 -6.48 -12.64
C ASN A 6 -1.45 -5.25 -12.89
N GLN A 7 -2.07 -4.10 -13.13
CA GLN A 7 -1.36 -2.84 -13.28
C GLN A 7 -0.68 -2.43 -11.97
N LEU A 8 -1.34 -2.64 -10.83
CA LEU A 8 -0.76 -2.37 -9.53
C LEU A 8 0.47 -3.25 -9.27
N LYS A 9 0.36 -4.56 -9.50
CA LYS A 9 1.48 -5.48 -9.34
C LYS A 9 2.68 -5.08 -10.17
N LYS A 10 2.43 -4.66 -11.42
CA LYS A 10 3.49 -4.20 -12.32
C LYS A 10 4.15 -2.92 -11.80
N ALA A 11 3.35 -1.97 -11.33
CA ALA A 11 3.88 -0.71 -10.78
C ALA A 11 4.74 -0.94 -9.54
N MET A 12 4.33 -1.87 -8.67
CA MET A 12 5.06 -2.16 -7.44
C MET A 12 6.44 -2.78 -7.69
N LYS A 13 6.63 -3.45 -8.82
CA LYS A 13 7.94 -4.00 -9.21
C LYS A 13 8.99 -2.92 -9.43
N GLY A 14 8.58 -1.69 -9.71
CA GLY A 14 9.48 -0.54 -9.84
C GLY A 14 9.88 0.08 -8.51
N ASN A 15 9.47 -0.48 -7.40
CA ASN A 15 9.75 0.02 -6.06
C ASN A 15 9.36 1.50 -5.88
N PRO A 16 8.10 1.86 -6.17
CA PRO A 16 7.67 3.24 -6.05
C PRO A 16 7.48 3.66 -4.59
N ARG A 17 7.33 4.95 -4.38
CA ARG A 17 6.82 5.48 -3.11
C ARG A 17 5.31 5.57 -3.20
N PHE A 18 4.66 5.41 -2.06
CA PHE A 18 3.22 5.61 -1.95
C PHE A 18 2.87 6.27 -0.63
N GLN A 19 1.72 6.92 -0.61
CA GLN A 19 1.19 7.53 0.62
C GLN A 19 -0.06 6.79 1.05
N ILE A 20 -0.13 6.47 2.33
CA ILE A 20 -1.29 5.82 2.93
C ILE A 20 -2.38 6.88 3.13
N ILE A 21 -3.52 6.67 2.46
CA ILE A 21 -4.68 7.57 2.51
C ILE A 21 -5.65 7.14 3.63
N ALA A 22 -5.82 5.83 3.80
CA ALA A 22 -6.64 5.26 4.84
C ALA A 22 -6.06 3.91 5.25
N HIS A 23 -6.29 3.51 6.49
CA HIS A 23 -5.74 2.28 7.03
C HIS A 23 -6.60 1.81 8.21
N CYS A 24 -6.67 0.49 8.41
CA CYS A 24 -7.37 -0.06 9.58
C CYS A 24 -6.72 0.37 10.90
N ARG A 25 -5.44 0.73 10.85
CA ARG A 25 -4.75 1.38 11.98
C ARG A 25 -4.54 2.85 11.64
N LYS A 26 -5.20 3.72 12.38
CA LYS A 26 -5.23 5.16 12.09
C LYS A 26 -3.85 5.82 12.15
N GLU A 27 -2.93 5.25 12.93
CA GLU A 27 -1.57 5.76 13.10
C GLU A 27 -0.77 5.72 11.79
N CYS A 28 -1.16 4.85 10.85
CA CYS A 28 -0.49 4.73 9.56
C CYS A 28 -0.95 5.77 8.53
N ILE A 29 -2.07 6.45 8.77
CA ILE A 29 -2.64 7.38 7.79
C ILE A 29 -1.71 8.57 7.58
N GLY A 30 -1.43 8.88 6.31
CA GLY A 30 -0.53 9.96 5.92
C GLY A 30 0.92 9.53 5.77
N GLU A 31 1.28 8.34 6.21
CA GLU A 31 2.66 7.85 6.13
C GLU A 31 3.07 7.64 4.67
N ILE A 32 4.27 8.11 4.31
CA ILE A 32 4.86 7.85 3.00
C ILE A 32 5.87 6.73 3.15
N ARG A 33 5.74 5.71 2.31
CA ARG A 33 6.59 4.53 2.35
C ARG A 33 7.19 4.24 0.99
N GLN A 34 8.34 3.56 0.99
CA GLN A 34 9.04 3.10 -0.20
C GLN A 34 8.86 1.60 -0.32
N VAL A 35 8.38 1.12 -1.46
CA VAL A 35 8.34 -0.32 -1.73
C VAL A 35 9.77 -0.83 -1.83
N THR A 36 10.07 -1.90 -1.11
CA THR A 36 11.40 -2.51 -1.05
C THR A 36 11.47 -3.84 -1.77
N GLN A 37 10.35 -4.54 -1.89
CA GLN A 37 10.30 -5.85 -2.54
C GLN A 37 8.87 -6.14 -2.97
N THR A 38 8.72 -6.75 -4.14
CA THR A 38 7.44 -7.27 -4.63
C THR A 38 7.64 -8.69 -5.11
N ASN A 39 6.74 -9.59 -4.71
CA ASN A 39 6.78 -10.98 -5.12
C ASN A 39 5.36 -11.50 -5.40
N THR A 40 5.21 -12.79 -5.62
CA THR A 40 3.92 -13.40 -5.97
C THR A 40 2.89 -13.36 -4.85
N THR A 41 3.31 -13.16 -3.61
CA THR A 41 2.41 -13.14 -2.45
C THR A 41 1.97 -11.74 -2.06
N GLY A 42 2.79 -10.73 -2.28
CA GLY A 42 2.49 -9.37 -1.86
C GLY A 42 3.65 -8.42 -2.07
N PHE A 43 3.65 -7.31 -1.36
CA PHE A 43 4.76 -6.37 -1.37
C PHE A 43 5.14 -5.93 0.04
N TYR A 44 6.40 -5.51 0.16
CA TYR A 44 7.01 -5.01 1.39
C TYR A 44 7.39 -3.56 1.20
N SER A 45 7.33 -2.79 2.27
CA SER A 45 7.72 -1.39 2.22
C SER A 45 8.33 -0.94 3.55
N SER A 46 9.10 0.14 3.49
CA SER A 46 9.64 0.79 4.67
C SER A 46 9.59 2.31 4.51
N VAL A 47 9.74 3.03 5.62
CA VAL A 47 9.72 4.49 5.59
C VAL A 47 10.96 5.05 4.89
N THR A 48 12.13 4.42 5.08
CA THR A 48 13.40 4.90 4.54
C THR A 48 13.77 4.31 3.18
N GLY A 49 13.09 3.23 2.77
CA GLY A 49 13.47 2.47 1.57
C GLY A 49 14.51 1.38 1.83
N ASP A 50 15.01 1.27 3.07
CA ASP A 50 15.90 0.19 3.47
C ASP A 50 15.05 -1.04 3.83
N PRO A 51 15.30 -2.22 3.20
CA PRO A 51 14.58 -3.44 3.53
C PRO A 51 14.70 -3.87 4.99
N GLU A 52 15.75 -3.44 5.68
CA GLU A 52 15.97 -3.75 7.10
C GLU A 52 15.31 -2.75 8.04
N ASP A 53 14.77 -1.66 7.52
CA ASP A 53 14.08 -0.66 8.33
C ASP A 53 12.76 -1.22 8.83
N ARG A 54 12.61 -1.27 10.14
CA ARG A 54 11.40 -1.76 10.80
C ARG A 54 10.54 -0.63 11.35
N THR A 55 10.91 0.62 11.06
CA THR A 55 10.19 1.79 11.56
C THR A 55 8.83 1.89 10.89
N CYS A 56 7.80 2.08 11.71
CA CYS A 56 6.43 2.26 11.24
C CYS A 56 5.63 2.96 12.33
N THR A 57 4.74 3.87 11.94
CA THR A 57 3.88 4.58 12.87
C THR A 57 3.06 3.62 13.73
N ALA A 58 2.60 2.53 13.15
CA ALA A 58 1.85 1.50 13.86
C ALA A 58 2.74 0.45 14.53
N ASN A 59 4.04 0.63 14.50
CA ASN A 59 5.01 -0.26 15.13
C ASN A 59 4.89 -1.73 14.69
N HIS A 60 4.78 -1.95 13.41
CA HIS A 60 4.74 -3.29 12.82
C HIS A 60 6.15 -3.83 12.65
N GLY A 61 6.74 -4.52 13.50
CA GLY A 61 8.13 -4.94 13.52
C GLY A 61 8.79 -5.38 12.21
N LEU A 62 8.04 -5.64 11.15
CA LEU A 62 8.57 -6.13 9.87
C LEU A 62 8.34 -5.17 8.70
N GLY A 63 7.95 -3.92 8.96
CA GLY A 63 7.52 -3.00 7.92
C GLY A 63 6.08 -3.27 7.52
N LEU A 64 5.58 -2.51 6.56
CA LEU A 64 4.22 -2.66 6.08
C LEU A 64 4.19 -3.68 4.95
N ILE A 65 3.38 -4.70 5.12
CA ILE A 65 3.21 -5.77 4.16
C ILE A 65 1.75 -5.81 3.73
N LEU A 66 1.50 -5.91 2.45
CA LEU A 66 0.16 -6.15 1.93
C LEU A 66 0.21 -7.37 1.02
N TRP A 67 -0.67 -8.32 1.28
CA TRP A 67 -0.74 -9.60 0.58
C TRP A 67 -1.77 -9.52 -0.53
N TRP A 68 -1.40 -9.90 -1.76
CA TRP A 68 -2.32 -9.88 -2.90
C TRP A 68 -3.57 -10.74 -2.65
N ASN A 69 -3.40 -11.87 -1.99
CA ASN A 69 -4.46 -12.86 -1.82
C ASN A 69 -5.20 -12.76 -0.48
N ARG A 70 -4.63 -12.07 0.50
CA ARG A 70 -5.31 -11.89 1.81
C ARG A 70 -6.18 -10.64 1.83
N ALA A 71 -5.93 -9.75 0.92
CA ALA A 71 -6.82 -8.64 0.66
C ALA A 71 -7.43 -8.89 -0.72
N PRO A 72 -8.34 -9.87 -0.85
CA PRO A 72 -8.74 -10.35 -2.15
C PRO A 72 -9.56 -9.36 -2.95
N PHE A 73 -10.04 -8.28 -2.33
CA PHE A 73 -10.99 -7.37 -2.95
C PHE A 73 -10.42 -5.99 -3.07
N TRP A 74 -10.04 -5.64 -4.29
CA TRP A 74 -9.42 -4.36 -4.60
C TRP A 74 -10.42 -3.43 -5.28
N SER A 75 -10.27 -2.14 -5.01
CA SER A 75 -10.98 -1.08 -5.71
C SER A 75 -9.96 -0.05 -6.17
N PHE A 76 -10.12 0.43 -7.42
CA PHE A 76 -9.22 1.41 -8.03
C PHE A 76 -10.05 2.59 -8.52
N GLN A 77 -9.88 3.73 -7.90
CA GLN A 77 -10.66 4.91 -8.24
C GLN A 77 -9.83 6.17 -8.00
N ASP A 78 -9.74 7.01 -9.02
CA ASP A 78 -9.05 8.31 -8.95
C ASP A 78 -7.59 8.20 -8.50
N GLY A 79 -6.91 7.13 -8.91
CA GLY A 79 -5.53 6.89 -8.54
C GLY A 79 -5.33 6.30 -7.15
N VAL A 80 -6.42 6.06 -6.42
CA VAL A 80 -6.35 5.43 -5.10
C VAL A 80 -6.56 3.94 -5.23
N CYS A 81 -5.64 3.16 -4.66
CA CYS A 81 -5.72 1.70 -4.60
C CYS A 81 -6.21 1.32 -3.22
N SER A 82 -7.36 0.67 -3.14
CA SER A 82 -7.99 0.30 -1.86
C SER A 82 -8.14 -1.22 -1.76
N ALA A 83 -7.70 -1.78 -0.65
CA ALA A 83 -7.78 -3.21 -0.36
C ALA A 83 -8.78 -3.44 0.77
N TYR A 84 -9.73 -4.35 0.53
CA TYR A 84 -10.79 -4.67 1.48
C TYR A 84 -10.78 -6.16 1.85
N ASP A 85 -11.32 -6.49 3.00
CA ASP A 85 -11.50 -7.87 3.44
C ASP A 85 -12.89 -8.45 3.10
N SER A 86 -13.69 -7.71 2.31
CA SER A 86 -15.02 -8.14 1.86
C SER A 86 -15.23 -7.81 0.39
N ASP A 87 -15.84 -8.73 -0.36
CA ASP A 87 -16.15 -8.52 -1.77
C ASP A 87 -17.44 -7.73 -2.00
N THR A 88 -18.31 -7.68 -1.01
CA THR A 88 -19.63 -7.06 -1.13
C THR A 88 -19.74 -5.75 -0.36
N THR A 89 -18.96 -5.58 0.70
CA THR A 89 -19.06 -4.43 1.59
C THR A 89 -17.73 -3.66 1.59
N HIS A 90 -17.66 -2.61 0.76
CA HIS A 90 -16.48 -1.76 0.66
C HIS A 90 -16.65 -0.51 1.53
N THR A 91 -16.88 -0.71 2.80
CA THR A 91 -16.99 0.35 3.79
C THR A 91 -15.73 0.44 4.63
N GLU A 92 -15.61 1.50 5.41
CA GLU A 92 -14.46 1.73 6.29
C GLU A 92 -14.20 0.55 7.22
N ASP A 93 -15.25 -0.14 7.69
CA ASP A 93 -15.13 -1.27 8.61
C ASP A 93 -14.40 -2.46 7.99
N HIS A 94 -14.41 -2.57 6.67
CA HIS A 94 -13.78 -3.66 5.93
C HIS A 94 -12.51 -3.23 5.20
N LEU A 95 -12.11 -1.97 5.36
CA LEU A 95 -10.91 -1.45 4.71
C LEU A 95 -9.65 -1.95 5.42
N ILE A 96 -8.74 -2.52 4.66
CA ILE A 96 -7.41 -2.87 5.15
C ILE A 96 -6.48 -1.67 4.97
N MET A 97 -6.33 -1.21 3.74
CA MET A 97 -5.49 -0.06 3.43
C MET A 97 -5.91 0.56 2.10
N ALA A 98 -5.89 1.87 2.04
CA ALA A 98 -5.98 2.62 0.79
C ALA A 98 -4.73 3.49 0.65
N PHE A 99 -4.16 3.52 -0.55
CA PHE A 99 -2.93 4.26 -0.79
C PHE A 99 -2.89 4.79 -2.21
N ARG A 100 -2.02 5.77 -2.42
CA ARG A 100 -1.79 6.37 -3.72
C ARG A 100 -0.29 6.32 -4.04
N ILE A 101 0.05 5.78 -5.20
CA ILE A 101 1.43 5.79 -5.67
C ILE A 101 1.82 7.21 -6.04
N LEU A 102 2.96 7.65 -5.54
CA LEU A 102 3.48 8.99 -5.79
C LEU A 102 4.35 9.00 -7.04
N ASN A 103 4.25 10.05 -7.84
CA ASN A 103 5.19 10.28 -8.93
C ASN A 103 6.50 10.87 -8.36
N GLU A 104 7.52 11.03 -9.19
CA GLU A 104 8.83 11.52 -8.75
C GLU A 104 8.74 12.90 -8.10
N GLN A 105 7.91 13.80 -8.66
CA GLN A 105 7.74 15.14 -8.10
C GLN A 105 7.09 15.10 -6.73
N GLU A 106 6.05 14.28 -6.57
CA GLU A 106 5.36 14.12 -5.30
C GLU A 106 6.28 13.48 -4.25
N ALA A 107 7.07 12.51 -4.66
CA ALA A 107 8.01 11.83 -3.78
C ALA A 107 9.16 12.73 -3.32
N ALA A 108 9.55 13.71 -4.14
CA ALA A 108 10.61 14.66 -3.83
C ALA A 108 10.12 15.82 -2.94
N ALA A 109 8.83 16.04 -2.91
CA ALA A 109 8.24 17.07 -2.07
C ALA A 109 8.13 16.58 -0.63
#